data_f318a842ff8f25f297e30537609b65e9
#
_entry.id   f318a842ff8f25f297e30537609b65e9
#
_cell.length_a   1.000
_cell.length_b   1.000
_cell.length_c   1.000
_cell.angle_alpha   90.00
_cell.angle_beta   90.00
_cell.angle_gamma   90.00
#
_symmetry.space_group_name_H-M   'P 1'
#
loop_
_entity.id
_entity.type
_entity.pdbx_description
1 polymer ?
#
loop_
_entity_poly.entity_id
_entity_poly.type
_entity_poly.pdbx_seq_one_letter_code
_entity_poly.pdbx_strand_id
1 'polypeptide(L)'
;RMVNQNRNVFSACMVACGDAQAMVTGLTRGFRVSFDEVTRAIGPATSATVMGLTTIHARERTVIIADTLVHEIPTPAQLADIAQQSAEAARRTGLEPRVAFVSFSNFGSPPMPSGERVAEAVSILDKRGVSFEYDGDMSADVALDHELMKRLYPFARLSGAANVLVMPNL
;
A
#
# COMPACT_ATOMS: atom_id res chain seq x y z
N ARG A 1 -17.76 -28.38 -6.82
CA ARG A 1 -19.12 -27.96 -6.46
C ARG A 1 -19.19 -26.46 -6.19
N MET A 2 -18.26 -25.86 -5.43
CA MET A 2 -18.23 -24.40 -5.18
C MET A 2 -18.08 -23.56 -6.44
N VAL A 3 -17.25 -23.96 -7.38
CA VAL A 3 -16.99 -23.25 -8.64
C VAL A 3 -18.29 -22.98 -9.42
N ASN A 4 -19.22 -23.95 -9.46
CA ASN A 4 -20.48 -23.81 -10.19
C ASN A 4 -21.56 -23.02 -9.44
N GLN A 5 -21.33 -22.67 -8.19
CA GLN A 5 -22.33 -22.01 -7.33
C GLN A 5 -21.91 -20.60 -6.91
N ASN A 6 -20.63 -20.24 -7.11
CA ASN A 6 -20.09 -18.97 -6.70
C ASN A 6 -19.30 -18.30 -7.83
N ARG A 7 -19.86 -17.20 -8.34
CA ARG A 7 -19.25 -16.47 -9.47
C ARG A 7 -17.87 -15.89 -9.18
N ASN A 8 -17.58 -15.49 -7.93
CA ASN A 8 -16.26 -14.98 -7.58
C ASN A 8 -15.21 -16.10 -7.62
N VAL A 9 -15.55 -17.27 -7.06
CA VAL A 9 -14.68 -18.45 -7.13
C VAL A 9 -14.50 -18.90 -8.59
N PHE A 10 -15.57 -18.91 -9.39
CA PHE A 10 -15.50 -19.28 -10.80
C PHE A 10 -14.57 -18.33 -11.58
N SER A 11 -14.77 -17.00 -11.44
CA SER A 11 -13.94 -16.01 -12.13
C SER A 11 -12.47 -16.05 -11.66
N ALA A 12 -12.24 -16.28 -10.36
CA ALA A 12 -10.90 -16.46 -9.82
C ALA A 12 -10.22 -17.71 -10.39
N CYS A 13 -10.94 -18.81 -10.55
CA CYS A 13 -10.42 -20.01 -11.23
C CYS A 13 -10.05 -19.73 -12.69
N MET A 14 -10.84 -18.96 -13.44
CA MET A 14 -10.49 -18.56 -14.82
C MET A 14 -9.15 -17.81 -14.86
N VAL A 15 -8.93 -16.88 -13.92
CA VAL A 15 -7.64 -16.18 -13.82
C VAL A 15 -6.50 -17.13 -13.43
N ALA A 16 -6.75 -18.01 -12.48
CA ALA A 16 -5.75 -19.00 -12.04
C ALA A 16 -5.36 -19.99 -13.14
N CYS A 17 -6.30 -20.34 -14.03
CA CYS A 17 -6.05 -21.23 -15.17
C CYS A 17 -5.49 -20.52 -16.41
N GLY A 18 -5.41 -19.17 -16.39
CA GLY A 18 -4.95 -18.39 -17.54
C GLY A 18 -6.02 -18.10 -18.59
N ASP A 19 -7.27 -18.46 -18.33
CA ASP A 19 -8.40 -18.18 -19.22
C ASP A 19 -8.81 -16.70 -19.21
N ALA A 20 -8.36 -15.95 -18.20
CA ALA A 20 -8.53 -14.50 -18.09
C ALA A 20 -7.27 -13.87 -17.46
N GLN A 21 -6.97 -12.62 -17.83
CA GLN A 21 -5.81 -11.88 -17.30
C GLN A 21 -6.12 -11.20 -15.97
N ALA A 22 -7.37 -10.89 -15.71
CA ALA A 22 -7.85 -10.23 -14.49
C ALA A 22 -9.32 -10.52 -14.26
N MET A 23 -9.79 -10.23 -13.06
CA MET A 23 -11.23 -10.25 -12.74
C MET A 23 -11.63 -8.96 -12.03
N VAL A 24 -12.88 -8.54 -12.25
CA VAL A 24 -13.51 -7.45 -11.51
C VAL A 24 -14.69 -8.02 -10.74
N THR A 25 -14.76 -7.73 -9.46
CA THR A 25 -15.84 -8.17 -8.59
C THR A 25 -16.22 -7.10 -7.58
N GLY A 26 -17.36 -7.26 -6.92
CA GLY A 26 -17.89 -6.31 -5.95
C GLY A 26 -19.37 -6.01 -6.21
N LEU A 27 -19.82 -4.81 -5.92
CA LEU A 27 -21.14 -4.22 -6.09
C LEU A 27 -22.23 -4.89 -5.23
N THR A 28 -22.34 -6.21 -5.24
CA THR A 28 -23.41 -6.98 -4.56
C THR A 28 -22.96 -7.70 -3.30
N ARG A 29 -21.68 -7.63 -2.97
CA ARG A 29 -21.09 -8.28 -1.78
C ARG A 29 -20.06 -7.35 -1.15
N GLY A 30 -19.91 -7.40 0.17
CA GLY A 30 -18.87 -6.69 0.89
C GLY A 30 -17.47 -7.17 0.48
N PHE A 31 -16.49 -6.29 0.61
CA PHE A 31 -15.09 -6.57 0.26
C PHE A 31 -14.58 -7.87 0.91
N ARG A 32 -14.76 -8.04 2.21
CA ARG A 32 -14.24 -9.20 2.95
C ARG A 32 -14.73 -10.51 2.38
N VAL A 33 -16.03 -10.59 2.09
CA VAL A 33 -16.64 -11.80 1.50
C VAL A 33 -16.04 -12.08 0.12
N SER A 34 -15.95 -11.07 -0.73
CA SER A 34 -15.37 -11.21 -2.08
C SER A 34 -13.89 -11.62 -2.01
N PHE A 35 -13.14 -11.02 -1.11
CA PHE A 35 -11.73 -11.33 -0.89
C PHE A 35 -11.54 -12.79 -0.43
N ASP A 36 -12.30 -13.24 0.57
CA ASP A 36 -12.25 -14.62 1.06
C ASP A 36 -12.67 -15.64 -0.02
N GLU A 37 -13.60 -15.30 -0.91
CA GLU A 37 -14.00 -16.15 -2.02
C GLU A 37 -12.90 -16.25 -3.09
N VAL A 38 -12.26 -15.15 -3.43
CA VAL A 38 -11.15 -15.10 -4.41
C VAL A 38 -9.94 -15.84 -3.91
N THR A 39 -9.54 -15.63 -2.66
CA THR A 39 -8.35 -16.26 -2.06
C THR A 39 -8.45 -17.78 -1.91
N ARG A 40 -9.67 -18.35 -2.00
CA ARG A 40 -9.85 -19.81 -2.08
C ARG A 40 -9.40 -20.40 -3.41
N ALA A 41 -9.35 -19.61 -4.46
CA ALA A 41 -8.97 -20.05 -5.80
C ALA A 41 -7.57 -19.55 -6.22
N ILE A 42 -7.23 -18.33 -5.81
CA ILE A 42 -5.94 -17.69 -6.13
C ILE A 42 -5.21 -17.39 -4.83
N GLY A 43 -4.11 -18.09 -4.59
CA GLY A 43 -3.18 -17.75 -3.51
C GLY A 43 -2.33 -16.53 -3.87
N PRO A 44 -1.69 -15.88 -2.87
CA PRO A 44 -0.69 -14.85 -3.13
C PRO A 44 0.48 -15.44 -3.93
N ALA A 45 1.13 -14.61 -4.74
CA ALA A 45 2.40 -14.99 -5.33
C ALA A 45 3.39 -15.37 -4.22
N THR A 46 4.30 -16.30 -4.51
CA THR A 46 5.27 -16.81 -3.53
C THR A 46 6.01 -15.63 -2.88
N SER A 47 5.98 -15.56 -1.56
CA SER A 47 6.56 -14.49 -0.72
C SER A 47 5.97 -13.08 -0.89
N ALA A 48 4.88 -12.89 -1.63
CA ALA A 48 4.23 -11.58 -1.74
C ALA A 48 3.23 -11.34 -0.61
N THR A 49 3.28 -10.15 -0.02
CA THR A 49 2.25 -9.67 0.89
C THR A 49 1.04 -9.21 0.07
N VAL A 50 -0.13 -9.80 0.32
CA VAL A 50 -1.37 -9.35 -0.33
C VAL A 50 -1.76 -8.00 0.22
N MET A 51 -2.04 -7.03 -0.65
CA MET A 51 -2.39 -5.67 -0.23
C MET A 51 -3.45 -5.05 -1.14
N GLY A 52 -4.18 -4.07 -0.63
CA GLY A 52 -5.09 -3.25 -1.41
C GLY A 52 -4.40 -1.99 -1.91
N LEU A 53 -4.59 -1.66 -3.20
CA LEU A 53 -4.14 -0.40 -3.78
C LEU A 53 -5.34 0.43 -4.24
N THR A 54 -5.34 1.70 -3.88
CA THR A 54 -6.29 2.68 -4.40
C THR A 54 -5.53 3.79 -5.10
N THR A 55 -5.86 4.05 -6.35
CA THR A 55 -5.29 5.18 -7.10
C THR A 55 -6.28 6.33 -7.09
N ILE A 56 -5.83 7.49 -6.62
CA ILE A 56 -6.61 8.73 -6.61
C ILE A 56 -6.03 9.67 -7.65
N HIS A 57 -6.87 10.10 -8.59
CA HIS A 57 -6.56 11.16 -9.54
C HIS A 57 -7.30 12.42 -9.11
N ALA A 58 -6.56 13.44 -8.67
CA ALA A 58 -7.13 14.70 -8.24
C ALA A 58 -6.36 15.87 -8.87
N ARG A 59 -7.06 16.70 -9.63
CA ARG A 59 -6.47 17.82 -10.36
C ARG A 59 -5.33 17.31 -11.26
N GLU A 60 -4.09 17.75 -10.98
CA GLU A 60 -2.89 17.37 -11.74
C GLU A 60 -2.02 16.33 -11.03
N ARG A 61 -2.53 15.69 -9.97
CA ARG A 61 -1.78 14.74 -9.16
C ARG A 61 -2.42 13.36 -9.17
N THR A 62 -1.57 12.36 -9.26
CA THR A 62 -1.93 10.96 -9.02
C THR A 62 -1.26 10.51 -7.74
N VAL A 63 -2.05 9.96 -6.81
CA VAL A 63 -1.57 9.41 -5.54
C VAL A 63 -2.06 7.98 -5.40
N ILE A 64 -1.16 7.08 -5.04
CA ILE A 64 -1.45 5.69 -4.72
C ILE A 64 -1.53 5.56 -3.21
N ILE A 65 -2.58 4.94 -2.71
CA ILE A 65 -2.76 4.64 -1.29
C ILE A 65 -2.69 3.12 -1.09
N ALA A 66 -1.92 2.68 -0.11
CA ALA A 66 -1.73 1.29 0.31
C ALA A 66 -1.51 1.21 1.85
N ASP A 67 -1.88 0.17 2.53
CA ASP A 67 -2.85 -0.85 2.21
C ASP A 67 -4.25 -0.34 2.56
N THR A 68 -5.18 -0.47 1.64
CA THR A 68 -6.48 0.17 1.84
C THR A 68 -7.49 -0.70 2.60
N LEU A 69 -7.33 -2.03 2.62
CA LEU A 69 -8.41 -2.90 3.13
C LEU A 69 -7.96 -4.29 3.64
N VAL A 70 -6.71 -4.70 3.49
CA VAL A 70 -6.31 -6.09 3.75
C VAL A 70 -5.76 -6.27 5.17
N HIS A 71 -4.89 -5.38 5.62
CA HIS A 71 -4.27 -5.45 6.93
C HIS A 71 -4.81 -4.37 7.86
N GLU A 72 -5.40 -4.76 8.98
CA GLU A 72 -5.82 -3.83 10.03
C GLU A 72 -4.62 -3.28 10.80
N ILE A 73 -3.71 -4.16 11.21
CA ILE A 73 -2.50 -3.80 11.94
C ILE A 73 -1.32 -4.55 11.30
N PRO A 74 -0.72 -4.00 10.23
CA PRO A 74 0.42 -4.65 9.58
C PRO A 74 1.66 -4.64 10.47
N THR A 75 2.44 -5.71 10.39
CA THR A 75 3.77 -5.77 11.02
C THR A 75 4.76 -4.86 10.28
N PRO A 76 5.89 -4.48 10.91
CA PRO A 76 6.93 -3.70 10.23
C PRO A 76 7.43 -4.33 8.92
N ALA A 77 7.57 -5.66 8.89
CA ALA A 77 7.97 -6.38 7.69
C ALA A 77 6.91 -6.27 6.58
N GLN A 78 5.62 -6.41 6.94
CA GLN A 78 4.51 -6.21 6.00
C GLN A 78 4.45 -4.77 5.49
N LEU A 79 4.67 -3.77 6.34
CA LEU A 79 4.73 -2.37 5.92
C LEU A 79 5.85 -2.13 4.90
N ALA A 80 7.04 -2.70 5.12
CA ALA A 80 8.14 -2.62 4.18
C ALA A 80 7.81 -3.32 2.85
N ASP A 81 7.16 -4.48 2.88
CA ASP A 81 6.71 -5.19 1.68
C ASP A 81 5.65 -4.39 0.91
N ILE A 82 4.66 -3.83 1.63
CA ILE A 82 3.62 -2.97 1.06
C ILE A 82 4.26 -1.76 0.37
N ALA A 83 5.22 -1.09 1.02
CA ALA A 83 5.94 0.04 0.44
C ALA A 83 6.67 -0.35 -0.86
N GLN A 84 7.38 -1.47 -0.88
CA GLN A 84 8.09 -1.96 -2.05
C GLN A 84 7.15 -2.28 -3.22
N GLN A 85 6.09 -3.05 -2.95
CA GLN A 85 5.11 -3.43 -3.98
C GLN A 85 4.34 -2.21 -4.51
N SER A 86 4.04 -1.24 -3.63
CA SER A 86 3.37 0.02 -4.03
C SER A 86 4.27 0.90 -4.88
N ALA A 87 5.56 0.99 -4.56
CA ALA A 87 6.55 1.68 -5.37
C ALA A 87 6.68 1.05 -6.76
N GLU A 88 6.68 -0.29 -6.83
CA GLU A 88 6.69 -1.00 -8.12
C GLU A 88 5.40 -0.74 -8.92
N ALA A 89 4.24 -0.75 -8.26
CA ALA A 89 2.98 -0.41 -8.91
C ALA A 89 2.98 1.04 -9.45
N ALA A 90 3.54 2.00 -8.70
CA ALA A 90 3.69 3.38 -9.15
C ALA A 90 4.56 3.46 -10.41
N ARG A 91 5.69 2.77 -10.46
CA ARG A 91 6.56 2.72 -11.66
C ARG A 91 5.85 2.17 -12.89
N ARG A 92 5.02 1.13 -12.72
CA ARG A 92 4.22 0.56 -13.83
C ARG A 92 3.22 1.56 -14.41
N THR A 93 2.83 2.59 -13.64
CA THR A 93 1.96 3.68 -14.12
C THR A 93 2.75 4.90 -14.61
N GLY A 94 4.07 4.81 -14.67
CA GLY A 94 4.94 5.88 -15.14
C GLY A 94 5.31 6.93 -14.08
N LEU A 95 5.02 6.66 -12.80
CA LEU A 95 5.38 7.53 -11.68
C LEU A 95 6.73 7.15 -11.10
N GLU A 96 7.59 8.14 -10.81
CA GLU A 96 8.75 7.91 -9.95
C GLU A 96 8.28 7.90 -8.48
N PRO A 97 8.41 6.77 -7.77
CA PRO A 97 7.80 6.61 -6.46
C PRO A 97 8.51 7.42 -5.37
N ARG A 98 7.75 8.21 -4.64
CA ARG A 98 8.10 8.84 -3.37
C ARG A 98 7.10 8.34 -2.32
N VAL A 99 7.56 7.43 -1.46
CA VAL A 99 6.72 6.70 -0.52
C VAL A 99 6.75 7.37 0.83
N ALA A 100 5.58 7.76 1.35
CA ALA A 100 5.42 8.23 2.71
C ALA A 100 4.63 7.22 3.55
N PHE A 101 5.17 6.85 4.70
CA PHE A 101 4.39 6.12 5.71
C PHE A 101 3.56 7.12 6.51
N VAL A 102 2.24 7.02 6.38
CA VAL A 102 1.31 7.96 7.00
C VAL A 102 0.88 7.47 8.37
N SER A 103 0.92 8.37 9.35
CA SER A 103 0.50 8.12 10.73
C SER A 103 -0.14 9.38 11.33
N PHE A 104 -0.61 9.28 12.56
CA PHE A 104 -1.07 10.42 13.37
C PHE A 104 0.09 11.21 14.01
N SER A 105 1.28 10.66 14.01
CA SER A 105 2.51 11.29 14.48
C SER A 105 3.39 11.74 13.31
N ASN A 106 4.37 12.58 13.61
CA ASN A 106 5.37 12.98 12.64
C ASN A 106 6.75 12.70 13.22
N PHE A 107 7.48 11.76 12.60
CA PHE A 107 8.83 11.35 13.02
C PHE A 107 8.90 10.99 14.51
N GLY A 108 7.92 10.21 14.98
CA GLY A 108 7.82 9.75 16.38
C GLY A 108 7.26 10.78 17.37
N SER A 109 6.72 11.91 16.93
CA SER A 109 6.12 12.92 17.80
C SER A 109 4.66 13.20 17.44
N PRO A 110 3.69 12.99 18.37
CA PRO A 110 3.84 12.35 19.68
C PRO A 110 4.21 10.86 19.56
N PRO A 111 4.83 10.26 20.58
CA PRO A 111 5.17 8.83 20.57
C PRO A 111 3.91 7.97 20.47
N MET A 112 3.87 7.09 19.48
CA MET A 112 2.74 6.19 19.24
C MET A 112 3.21 4.82 18.75
N PRO A 113 2.51 3.72 19.11
CA PRO A 113 2.89 2.38 18.63
C PRO A 113 2.87 2.24 17.09
N SER A 114 2.09 3.04 16.39
CA SER A 114 2.10 3.11 14.92
C SER A 114 3.42 3.70 14.40
N GLY A 115 3.91 4.78 15.01
CA GLY A 115 5.20 5.40 14.66
C GLY A 115 6.38 4.47 14.89
N GLU A 116 6.38 3.71 15.99
CA GLU A 116 7.43 2.70 16.26
C GLU A 116 7.46 1.62 15.16
N ARG A 117 6.31 1.11 14.74
CA ARG A 117 6.22 0.13 13.65
C ARG A 117 6.72 0.70 12.32
N VAL A 118 6.41 1.98 12.04
CA VAL A 118 6.90 2.66 10.84
C VAL A 118 8.41 2.84 10.90
N ALA A 119 8.96 3.28 12.03
CA ALA A 119 10.42 3.43 12.18
C ALA A 119 11.16 2.10 11.95
N GLU A 120 10.60 0.99 12.43
CA GLU A 120 11.14 -0.35 12.16
C GLU A 120 11.01 -0.73 10.68
N ALA A 121 9.88 -0.41 10.02
CA ALA A 121 9.70 -0.65 8.59
C ALA A 121 10.70 0.16 7.74
N VAL A 122 10.94 1.42 8.08
CA VAL A 122 11.99 2.25 7.45
C VAL A 122 13.36 1.61 7.61
N SER A 123 13.70 1.13 8.82
CA SER A 123 14.96 0.41 9.07
C SER A 123 15.09 -0.87 8.23
N ILE A 124 13.99 -1.58 7.98
CA ILE A 124 13.97 -2.75 7.10
C ILE A 124 14.26 -2.34 5.65
N LEU A 125 13.65 -1.27 5.16
CA LEU A 125 13.91 -0.76 3.80
C LEU A 125 15.36 -0.26 3.65
N ASP A 126 15.92 0.39 4.66
CA ASP A 126 17.33 0.80 4.70
C ASP A 126 18.27 -0.42 4.52
N LYS A 127 17.99 -1.52 5.23
CA LYS A 127 18.74 -2.78 5.12
C LYS A 127 18.57 -3.47 3.78
N ARG A 128 17.40 -3.32 3.14
CA ARG A 128 17.11 -3.90 1.82
C ARG A 128 17.78 -3.13 0.68
N GLY A 129 18.20 -1.88 0.90
CA GLY A 129 18.84 -1.03 -0.10
C GLY A 129 17.93 -0.76 -1.31
N VAL A 130 16.66 -0.44 -1.06
CA VAL A 130 15.67 -0.19 -2.10
C VAL A 130 16.01 1.04 -2.95
N SER A 131 15.57 1.06 -4.21
CA SER A 131 15.92 2.08 -5.20
C SER A 131 14.85 3.16 -5.38
N PHE A 132 14.03 3.42 -4.36
CA PHE A 132 13.01 4.49 -4.37
C PHE A 132 13.11 5.32 -3.09
N GLU A 133 12.60 6.54 -3.13
CA GLU A 133 12.54 7.41 -1.96
C GLU A 133 11.42 6.99 -1.01
N TYR A 134 11.73 6.96 0.28
CA TYR A 134 10.77 6.66 1.33
C TYR A 134 11.12 7.37 2.62
N ASP A 135 10.10 7.72 3.42
CA ASP A 135 10.28 8.32 4.73
C ASP A 135 9.00 8.20 5.58
N GLY A 136 9.07 8.52 6.84
CA GLY A 136 7.97 8.58 7.79
C GLY A 136 8.43 8.14 9.19
N ASP A 137 7.53 8.13 10.14
CA ASP A 137 6.08 8.41 9.99
C ASP A 137 5.82 9.91 9.82
N MET A 138 4.78 10.23 9.06
CA MET A 138 4.33 11.62 8.90
C MET A 138 2.83 11.69 8.64
N SER A 139 2.21 12.83 8.95
CA SER A 139 0.81 13.09 8.64
C SER A 139 0.61 13.29 7.12
N ALA A 140 -0.60 13.03 6.65
CA ALA A 140 -0.90 13.09 5.21
C ALA A 140 -0.70 14.48 4.59
N ASP A 141 -0.98 15.54 5.33
CA ASP A 141 -0.74 16.92 4.89
C ASP A 141 0.76 17.22 4.72
N VAL A 142 1.59 16.75 5.64
CA VAL A 142 3.06 16.85 5.54
C VAL A 142 3.56 16.02 4.35
N ALA A 143 3.06 14.81 4.18
CA ALA A 143 3.47 13.92 3.08
C ALA A 143 3.14 14.53 1.69
N LEU A 144 2.00 15.19 1.56
CA LEU A 144 1.49 15.70 0.28
C LEU A 144 1.91 17.15 -0.03
N ASP A 145 2.45 17.87 0.94
CA ASP A 145 2.94 19.24 0.79
C ASP A 145 4.44 19.31 1.09
N HIS A 146 5.25 19.33 0.03
CA HIS A 146 6.69 19.34 0.15
C HIS A 146 7.25 20.61 0.81
N GLU A 147 6.63 21.77 0.59
CA GLU A 147 7.06 23.01 1.21
C GLU A 147 6.77 22.99 2.72
N LEU A 148 5.61 22.47 3.10
CA LEU A 148 5.27 22.24 4.50
C LEU A 148 6.26 21.24 5.14
N MET A 149 6.53 20.13 4.47
CA MET A 149 7.49 19.11 4.93
C MET A 149 8.88 19.74 5.18
N LYS A 150 9.44 20.44 4.20
CA LYS A 150 10.76 21.07 4.34
C LYS A 150 10.82 22.12 5.44
N ARG A 151 9.75 22.90 5.61
CA ARG A 151 9.70 23.92 6.65
C ARG A 151 9.66 23.33 8.05
N LEU A 152 8.89 22.27 8.27
CA LEU A 152 8.71 21.66 9.59
C LEU A 152 9.77 20.59 9.88
N TYR A 153 10.17 19.83 8.86
CA TYR A 153 11.05 18.65 8.96
C TYR A 153 12.16 18.72 7.90
N PRO A 154 13.14 19.66 8.02
CA PRO A 154 14.18 19.86 7.00
C PRO A 154 15.11 18.65 6.82
N PHE A 155 15.06 17.70 7.73
CA PHE A 155 15.80 16.43 7.67
C PHE A 155 15.07 15.34 6.90
N ALA A 156 13.80 15.55 6.48
CA ALA A 156 13.04 14.56 5.73
C ALA A 156 13.73 14.18 4.41
N ARG A 157 13.70 12.90 4.09
CA ARG A 157 14.45 12.29 2.97
C ARG A 157 13.80 12.49 1.61
N LEU A 158 12.48 12.77 1.56
CA LEU A 158 11.76 12.91 0.29
C LEU A 158 12.15 14.19 -0.45
N SER A 159 12.49 14.07 -1.73
CA SER A 159 12.87 15.19 -2.59
C SER A 159 11.67 15.98 -3.14
N GLY A 160 10.46 15.51 -2.92
CA GLY A 160 9.21 16.12 -3.37
C GLY A 160 8.02 15.60 -2.59
N ALA A 161 6.82 16.12 -2.89
CA ALA A 161 5.59 15.59 -2.32
C ALA A 161 5.45 14.09 -2.60
N ALA A 162 5.00 13.33 -1.62
CA ALA A 162 4.75 11.90 -1.79
C ALA A 162 3.66 11.64 -2.84
N ASN A 163 3.84 10.58 -3.60
CA ASN A 163 2.84 10.07 -4.55
C ASN A 163 2.41 8.64 -4.24
N VAL A 164 3.02 8.04 -3.22
CA VAL A 164 2.61 6.77 -2.64
C VAL A 164 2.47 6.95 -1.14
N LEU A 165 1.27 6.71 -0.60
CA LEU A 165 0.99 6.77 0.82
C LEU A 165 0.76 5.36 1.36
N VAL A 166 1.60 4.92 2.29
CA VAL A 166 1.40 3.67 3.01
C VAL A 166 0.73 4.00 4.35
N MET A 167 -0.49 3.53 4.51
CA MET A 167 -1.33 3.85 5.67
C MET A 167 -1.42 2.62 6.58
N PRO A 168 -0.65 2.55 7.67
CA PRO A 168 -0.60 1.37 8.52
C PRO A 168 -1.85 1.18 9.39
N ASN A 169 -2.71 2.16 9.44
CA ASN A 169 -3.98 2.13 10.18
C ASN A 169 -4.78 3.41 9.89
N LEU A 170 -6.03 3.27 9.55
CA LEU A 170 -7.00 4.36 9.44
C LEU A 170 -8.06 4.22 10.53
#